data_624b7368b6d46454a6f68304859c690d
#
_entry.id   624b7368b6d46454a6f68304859c690d
#
_cell.length_a   1.000
_cell.length_b   1.000
_cell.length_c   1.000
_cell.angle_alpha   90.00
_cell.angle_beta   90.00
_cell.angle_gamma   90.00
#
_symmetry.space_group_name_H-M   'P 1'
#
loop_
_entity.id
_entity.type
_entity.pdbx_description
1 polymer ?
#
loop_
_entity_poly.entity_id
_entity_poly.type
_entity_poly.pdbx_seq_one_letter_code
_entity_poly.pdbx_strand_id
1 'polypeptide(L)'
;MSDTDEEQSKDQPVLASALSQKERETIAKLPYEQARDQLIQAVQALEAGGLDLDASMRQWEIGEALAKRAQELLGQVRAKLDAAQEEQASAGAQAGTQSNLDA
;
A
#
# COMPACT_ATOMS: atom_id res chain seq x y z
N MET A 1 -28.57 -15.14 -23.23
CA MET A 1 -27.30 -15.29 -23.51
C MET A 1 -26.43 -14.27 -22.94
N SER A 2 -26.84 -13.07 -22.86
CA SER A 2 -26.04 -12.12 -22.19
C SER A 2 -25.84 -12.54 -20.78
N ASP A 3 -26.77 -13.26 -20.22
CA ASP A 3 -26.61 -13.73 -18.88
C ASP A 3 -25.44 -14.62 -18.78
N THR A 4 -25.22 -15.42 -19.78
CA THR A 4 -24.15 -16.35 -19.77
C THR A 4 -22.84 -15.60 -19.72
N ASP A 5 -22.73 -14.57 -20.48
CA ASP A 5 -21.51 -13.81 -20.51
C ASP A 5 -21.28 -13.16 -19.19
N GLU A 6 -22.30 -12.63 -18.60
CA GLU A 6 -22.14 -12.00 -17.32
C GLU A 6 -21.75 -13.01 -16.31
N GLU A 7 -22.32 -14.17 -16.35
CA GLU A 7 -21.97 -15.17 -15.43
C GLU A 7 -20.54 -15.57 -15.60
N GLN A 8 -20.07 -15.62 -16.81
CA GLN A 8 -18.73 -15.97 -17.02
C GLN A 8 -17.83 -14.97 -16.42
N SER A 9 -18.13 -13.74 -16.52
CA SER A 9 -17.35 -12.71 -15.91
C SER A 9 -17.37 -12.88 -14.44
N LYS A 10 -18.48 -13.18 -13.88
CA LYS A 10 -18.56 -13.36 -12.47
C LYS A 10 -17.86 -14.58 -12.04
N ASP A 11 -17.88 -15.56 -12.87
CA ASP A 11 -17.30 -16.79 -12.51
C ASP A 11 -15.82 -16.81 -12.49
N GLN A 12 -15.19 -15.80 -12.95
CA GLN A 12 -13.78 -15.82 -12.88
C GLN A 12 -13.42 -15.66 -11.44
N PRO A 13 -13.15 -16.70 -10.75
CA PRO A 13 -12.90 -16.64 -9.33
C PRO A 13 -11.70 -15.80 -9.05
N VAL A 14 -10.82 -15.73 -10.00
CA VAL A 14 -9.65 -14.92 -9.78
C VAL A 14 -10.01 -13.49 -9.56
N LEU A 15 -11.18 -13.08 -10.02
CA LEU A 15 -11.59 -11.72 -9.83
C LEU A 15 -12.28 -11.53 -8.50
N ALA A 16 -12.68 -12.60 -7.87
CA ALA A 16 -13.31 -12.48 -6.58
C ALA A 16 -12.22 -12.37 -5.53
N SER A 17 -12.39 -11.49 -4.62
CA SER A 17 -11.39 -11.28 -3.60
C SER A 17 -11.41 -12.41 -2.59
N ALA A 18 -10.24 -12.87 -2.21
CA ALA A 18 -10.11 -13.86 -1.17
C ALA A 18 -10.16 -13.20 0.20
N LEU A 19 -10.15 -11.88 0.27
CA LEU A 19 -10.20 -11.17 1.54
C LEU A 19 -11.60 -10.69 1.80
N SER A 20 -12.02 -10.79 3.06
CA SER A 20 -13.30 -10.26 3.45
C SER A 20 -13.20 -8.74 3.54
N GLN A 21 -14.34 -8.10 3.57
CA GLN A 21 -14.40 -6.68 3.72
C GLN A 21 -13.74 -6.26 5.03
N LYS A 22 -13.96 -7.02 6.07
CA LYS A 22 -13.40 -6.72 7.37
C LYS A 22 -11.88 -6.81 7.35
N GLU A 23 -11.36 -7.80 6.66
CA GLU A 23 -9.92 -7.95 6.54
C GLU A 23 -9.32 -6.77 5.79
N ARG A 24 -10.00 -6.33 4.74
CA ARG A 24 -9.52 -5.20 3.98
C ARG A 24 -9.50 -3.94 4.82
N GLU A 25 -10.55 -3.76 5.62
CA GLU A 25 -10.62 -2.60 6.48
C GLU A 25 -9.56 -2.61 7.55
N THR A 26 -9.28 -3.79 8.09
CA THR A 26 -8.24 -3.92 9.09
C THR A 26 -6.89 -3.54 8.53
N ILE A 27 -6.59 -4.04 7.33
CA ILE A 27 -5.33 -3.73 6.69
C ILE A 27 -5.23 -2.24 6.37
N ALA A 28 -6.34 -1.65 5.95
CA ALA A 28 -6.34 -0.24 5.58
C ALA A 28 -6.07 0.68 6.74
N LYS A 29 -6.10 0.16 7.97
CA LYS A 29 -5.87 0.96 9.16
C LYS A 29 -4.57 0.63 9.87
N LEU A 30 -3.78 -0.28 9.32
CA LEU A 30 -2.57 -0.68 9.99
C LEU A 30 -1.53 0.43 10.02
N PRO A 31 -0.77 0.53 11.10
CA PRO A 31 0.40 1.39 11.10
C PRO A 31 1.44 0.87 10.13
N TYR A 32 2.32 1.73 9.70
CA TYR A 32 3.30 1.38 8.68
C TYR A 32 4.13 0.16 9.06
N GLU A 33 4.65 0.13 10.26
CA GLU A 33 5.54 -0.95 10.66
C GLU A 33 4.82 -2.29 10.65
N GLN A 34 3.58 -2.29 11.09
CA GLN A 34 2.83 -3.53 11.06
C GLN A 34 2.49 -3.95 9.65
N ALA A 35 2.14 -2.99 8.80
CA ALA A 35 1.85 -3.31 7.42
C ALA A 35 3.09 -3.88 6.73
N ARG A 36 4.25 -3.29 7.01
CA ARG A 36 5.49 -3.74 6.43
C ARG A 36 5.84 -5.15 6.91
N ASP A 37 5.75 -5.38 8.20
CA ASP A 37 6.08 -6.70 8.73
C ASP A 37 5.17 -7.78 8.20
N GLN A 38 3.89 -7.49 8.11
CA GLN A 38 2.95 -8.46 7.60
C GLN A 38 3.16 -8.69 6.10
N LEU A 39 3.55 -7.66 5.38
CA LEU A 39 3.86 -7.80 3.97
C LEU A 39 5.04 -8.74 3.79
N ILE A 40 6.06 -8.59 4.58
CA ILE A 40 7.22 -9.46 4.51
C ILE A 40 6.80 -10.90 4.78
N GLN A 41 5.93 -11.10 5.76
CA GLN A 41 5.45 -12.43 6.07
C GLN A 41 4.67 -13.03 4.91
N ALA A 42 3.85 -12.23 4.25
CA ALA A 42 3.07 -12.72 3.12
C ALA A 42 3.99 -13.12 1.96
N VAL A 43 5.01 -12.33 1.72
CA VAL A 43 5.97 -12.62 0.66
C VAL A 43 6.74 -13.89 1.00
N GLN A 44 7.14 -14.03 2.25
CA GLN A 44 7.86 -15.22 2.67
C GLN A 44 7.01 -16.47 2.52
N ALA A 45 5.72 -16.37 2.81
CA ALA A 45 4.83 -17.50 2.66
C ALA A 45 4.73 -17.92 1.19
N LEU A 46 4.70 -16.96 0.29
CA LEU A 46 4.65 -17.26 -1.13
C LEU A 46 5.97 -17.84 -1.62
N GLU A 47 7.07 -17.29 -1.13
CA GLU A 47 8.38 -17.77 -1.55
C GLU A 47 8.67 -19.16 -1.05
N ALA A 48 8.17 -19.50 0.10
CA ALA A 48 8.39 -20.81 0.67
C ALA A 48 7.71 -21.89 -0.17
N GLY A 49 6.65 -21.55 -0.83
CA GLY A 49 5.93 -22.52 -1.65
C GLY A 49 5.14 -23.47 -0.81
N GLY A 50 4.63 -24.49 -1.43
CA GLY A 50 3.88 -25.50 -0.70
C GLY A 50 2.43 -25.15 -0.44
N LEU A 51 1.99 -23.98 -0.83
CA LEU A 51 0.60 -23.60 -0.67
C LEU A 51 -0.21 -24.07 -1.87
N ASP A 52 -1.45 -24.44 -1.63
CA ASP A 52 -2.30 -24.74 -2.77
C ASP A 52 -2.68 -23.42 -3.44
N LEU A 53 -3.40 -23.51 -4.54
CA LEU A 53 -3.69 -22.33 -5.33
C LEU A 53 -4.51 -21.31 -4.55
N ASP A 54 -5.53 -21.78 -3.85
CA ASP A 54 -6.38 -20.86 -3.11
C ASP A 54 -5.59 -20.13 -2.01
N ALA A 55 -4.77 -20.86 -1.30
CA ALA A 55 -3.96 -20.26 -0.25
C ALA A 55 -2.94 -19.30 -0.83
N SER A 56 -2.38 -19.63 -1.98
CA SER A 56 -1.43 -18.75 -2.63
C SER A 56 -2.09 -17.45 -3.07
N MET A 57 -3.29 -17.55 -3.62
CA MET A 57 -3.99 -16.36 -4.05
C MET A 57 -4.37 -15.49 -2.87
N ARG A 58 -4.74 -16.13 -1.77
CA ARG A 58 -5.06 -15.37 -0.58
C ARG A 58 -3.82 -14.62 -0.06
N GLN A 59 -2.69 -15.29 0.00
CA GLN A 59 -1.46 -14.63 0.45
C GLN A 59 -1.07 -13.50 -0.49
N TRP A 60 -1.28 -13.69 -1.78
CA TRP A 60 -0.96 -12.65 -2.73
C TRP A 60 -1.84 -11.43 -2.53
N GLU A 61 -3.13 -11.64 -2.30
CA GLU A 61 -4.03 -10.53 -2.06
C GLU A 61 -3.73 -9.81 -0.76
N ILE A 62 -3.37 -10.57 0.26
CA ILE A 62 -2.97 -9.98 1.52
C ILE A 62 -1.75 -9.10 1.29
N GLY A 63 -0.76 -9.63 0.57
CA GLY A 63 0.45 -8.87 0.28
C GLY A 63 0.16 -7.63 -0.52
N GLU A 64 -0.72 -7.72 -1.48
CA GLU A 64 -1.07 -6.58 -2.30
C GLU A 64 -1.74 -5.48 -1.48
N ALA A 65 -2.67 -5.87 -0.61
CA ALA A 65 -3.36 -4.91 0.23
C ALA A 65 -2.39 -4.25 1.21
N LEU A 66 -1.46 -5.02 1.76
CA LEU A 66 -0.48 -4.49 2.69
C LEU A 66 0.49 -3.55 1.99
N ALA A 67 0.90 -3.91 0.78
CA ALA A 67 1.80 -3.04 0.02
C ALA A 67 1.12 -1.73 -0.30
N LYS A 68 -0.16 -1.78 -0.62
CA LYS A 68 -0.91 -0.59 -0.92
C LYS A 68 -1.00 0.30 0.32
N ARG A 69 -1.26 -0.32 1.46
CA ARG A 69 -1.33 0.45 2.71
C ARG A 69 0.01 1.11 3.03
N ALA A 70 1.09 0.35 2.89
CA ALA A 70 2.42 0.91 3.16
C ALA A 70 2.72 2.08 2.22
N GLN A 71 2.34 1.96 0.96
CA GLN A 71 2.57 3.02 0.01
C GLN A 71 1.75 4.26 0.33
N GLU A 72 0.53 4.07 0.81
CA GLU A 72 -0.29 5.19 1.23
C GLU A 72 0.37 5.96 2.36
N LEU A 73 0.91 5.22 3.31
CA LEU A 73 1.54 5.87 4.46
C LEU A 73 2.83 6.57 4.06
N LEU A 74 3.61 5.94 3.20
CA LEU A 74 4.82 6.58 2.70
C LEU A 74 4.48 7.82 1.88
N GLY A 75 3.37 7.78 1.16
CA GLY A 75 2.92 8.94 0.41
C GLY A 75 2.58 10.10 1.32
N GLN A 76 1.98 9.82 2.47
CA GLN A 76 1.67 10.85 3.44
C GLN A 76 2.94 11.48 4.01
N VAL A 77 3.93 10.64 4.28
CA VAL A 77 5.20 11.15 4.78
C VAL A 77 5.87 12.01 3.73
N ARG A 78 5.85 11.55 2.47
CA ARG A 78 6.46 12.31 1.40
C ARG A 78 5.76 13.66 1.24
N ALA A 79 4.45 13.68 1.34
CA ALA A 79 3.71 14.92 1.21
C ALA A 79 4.08 15.89 2.32
N LYS A 80 4.28 15.37 3.53
CA LYS A 80 4.69 16.22 4.63
C LYS A 80 6.08 16.75 4.45
N LEU A 81 6.97 15.92 3.94
CA LEU A 81 8.33 16.35 3.69
C LEU A 81 8.36 17.41 2.60
N ASP A 82 7.58 17.23 1.56
CA ASP A 82 7.52 18.19 0.47
C ASP A 82 7.00 19.54 1.00
N ALA A 83 5.97 19.49 1.82
CA ALA A 83 5.42 20.71 2.39
C ALA A 83 6.44 21.40 3.29
N ALA A 84 7.17 20.63 4.08
CA ALA A 84 8.17 21.18 4.95
C ALA A 84 9.31 21.79 4.15
N GLN A 85 9.68 21.18 3.05
CA GLN A 85 10.72 21.70 2.20
C GLN A 85 10.28 23.00 1.55
N GLU A 86 9.04 23.07 1.15
CA GLU A 86 8.50 24.28 0.57
C GLU A 86 8.50 25.40 1.61
N GLU A 87 8.13 25.06 2.79
CA GLU A 87 8.12 26.03 3.86
C GLU A 87 9.50 26.54 4.12
N GLN A 88 10.47 25.68 4.15
CA GLN A 88 11.84 26.06 4.37
C GLN A 88 12.37 26.90 3.23
N ALA A 89 12.02 26.52 2.02
CA ALA A 89 12.47 27.28 0.87
C ALA A 89 11.87 28.69 0.90
N SER A 90 10.61 28.76 1.27
CA SER A 90 9.95 30.03 1.35
C SER A 90 10.56 30.89 2.44
N ALA A 91 10.80 30.32 3.59
CA ALA A 91 11.41 31.04 4.68
C ALA A 91 12.83 31.45 4.33
N GLY A 92 13.55 30.59 3.65
CA GLY A 92 14.88 30.88 3.23
C GLY A 92 14.91 31.99 2.20
N ALA A 93 13.91 32.04 1.37
CA ALA A 93 13.84 33.07 0.38
C ALA A 93 13.55 34.41 1.00
N GLN A 94 12.72 34.42 2.01
CA GLN A 94 12.39 35.64 2.68
C GLN A 94 13.51 36.14 3.49
N ALA A 95 14.17 35.25 4.12
CA ALA A 95 15.27 35.64 4.95
C ALA A 95 16.46 35.56 4.10
N GLY A 96 16.24 35.50 2.87
CA GLY A 96 17.18 35.13 1.99
C GLY A 96 18.49 35.59 2.08
N THR A 97 18.51 36.49 2.49
CA THR A 97 19.64 36.98 2.66
C THR A 97 20.29 36.43 3.79
N GLN A 98 19.60 35.99 4.71
CA GLN A 98 20.10 35.50 5.86
C GLN A 98 20.97 34.36 5.63
N SER A 99 20.62 33.54 4.79
CA SER A 99 21.39 32.39 4.61
C SER A 99 22.73 32.72 4.15
N ASN A 100 22.86 33.80 3.57
CA ASN A 100 24.11 34.16 3.14
C ASN A 100 25.02 34.35 4.24
N LEU A 101 24.47 34.57 5.31
CA LEU A 101 25.28 34.79 6.42
C LEU A 101 26.06 33.63 6.69
N ASP A 102 25.53 32.55 6.42
CA ASP A 102 26.18 31.39 6.76
C ASP A 102 27.27 31.16 5.97
N ALA A 103 27.23 31.70 4.94
CA ALA A 103 28.28 31.43 4.04
C ALA A 103 29.57 31.76 4.65
#